data_6e28401450997c77b47da832b0a5c8a0
#
_entry.id   6e28401450997c77b47da832b0a5c8a0
#
_cell.length_a   1.000
_cell.length_b   1.000
_cell.length_c   1.000
_cell.angle_alpha   90.00
_cell.angle_beta   90.00
_cell.angle_gamma   90.00
#
_symmetry.space_group_name_H-M   'P 1'
#
loop_
_entity.id
_entity.type
_entity.pdbx_description
1 polymer ?
#
loop_
_entity_poly.entity_id
_entity_poly.type
_entity_poly.pdbx_seq_one_letter_code
_entity_poly.pdbx_strand_id
1 'polypeptide(L)'
;IAVLERLKPGKDFPPFTAEDLNGKPVSYESLKDKLLYIDVWATWCKPCIKEIPSMKALQEAYKGKPVTFVSISVDQDKEAWKAAVQREKLSGIQLYTNLSMNRDFIDNYDLSGIPRFMLVKNGKIISISAPRPSDAKVKELINANL
;
A
#
# COMPACT_ATOMS: atom_id res chain seq x y z
N ILE A 1 6.90 15.24 -10.90
CA ILE A 1 7.43 15.61 -9.58
C ILE A 1 8.69 14.80 -9.31
N ALA A 2 9.75 15.49 -8.92
CA ALA A 2 11.02 14.85 -8.63
C ALA A 2 10.90 14.00 -7.37
N VAL A 3 11.41 12.77 -7.42
CA VAL A 3 11.47 11.89 -6.25
C VAL A 3 12.61 12.34 -5.34
N LEU A 4 12.34 12.46 -4.05
CA LEU A 4 13.36 12.79 -3.07
C LEU A 4 14.47 11.73 -3.09
N GLU A 5 15.71 12.16 -2.89
CA GLU A 5 16.88 11.27 -2.97
C GLU A 5 16.71 10.04 -2.07
N ARG A 6 16.22 10.23 -0.85
CA ARG A 6 16.03 9.13 0.11
C ARG A 6 14.95 8.13 -0.29
N LEU A 7 14.12 8.44 -1.28
CA LEU A 7 13.03 7.58 -1.74
C LEU A 7 13.27 7.01 -3.13
N LYS A 8 14.46 7.18 -3.68
CA LYS A 8 14.80 6.62 -4.98
C LYS A 8 14.98 5.11 -4.92
N PRO A 9 14.83 4.43 -6.08
CA PRO A 9 15.04 2.98 -6.13
C PRO A 9 16.37 2.55 -5.51
N GLY A 10 16.33 1.48 -4.73
CA GLY A 10 17.52 0.94 -4.04
C GLY A 10 17.73 1.47 -2.64
N LYS A 11 17.03 2.56 -2.27
CA LYS A 11 17.12 3.10 -0.91
C LYS A 11 16.26 2.29 0.04
N ASP A 12 16.53 2.43 1.34
CA ASP A 12 15.72 1.76 2.37
C ASP A 12 14.31 2.33 2.39
N PHE A 13 13.32 1.44 2.42
CA PHE A 13 11.93 1.85 2.56
C PHE A 13 11.69 2.32 3.99
N PRO A 14 11.12 3.53 4.20
CA PRO A 14 10.85 4.02 5.55
C PRO A 14 9.87 3.09 6.28
N PRO A 15 10.18 2.68 7.51
CA PRO A 15 9.30 1.77 8.24
C PRO A 15 8.00 2.47 8.66
N PHE A 16 6.95 1.67 8.79
CA PHE A 16 5.66 2.16 9.28
C PHE A 16 5.16 1.26 10.40
N THR A 17 4.24 1.79 11.20
CA THR A 17 3.41 1.02 12.11
C THR A 17 1.96 1.40 11.82
N ALA A 18 1.13 0.38 11.68
CA ALA A 18 -0.29 0.56 11.43
C ALA A 18 -1.03 -0.51 12.24
N GLU A 19 -2.35 -0.50 12.23
CA GLU A 19 -3.09 -1.52 12.95
C GLU A 19 -3.96 -2.35 12.02
N ASP A 20 -4.18 -3.61 12.40
CA ASP A 20 -5.02 -4.51 11.64
C ASP A 20 -6.51 -4.33 12.01
N LEU A 21 -7.37 -5.18 11.43
CA LEU A 21 -8.81 -5.12 11.67
C LEU A 21 -9.21 -5.43 13.12
N ASN A 22 -8.31 -6.05 13.87
CA ASN A 22 -8.53 -6.38 15.29
C ASN A 22 -7.89 -5.35 16.23
N GLY A 23 -7.35 -4.26 15.68
CA GLY A 23 -6.70 -3.22 16.46
C GLY A 23 -5.29 -3.55 16.91
N LYS A 24 -4.69 -4.64 16.41
CA LYS A 24 -3.33 -5.01 16.76
C LYS A 24 -2.33 -4.22 15.94
N PRO A 25 -1.25 -3.71 16.55
CA PRO A 25 -0.21 -3.05 15.78
C PRO A 25 0.50 -4.04 14.88
N VAL A 26 0.74 -3.61 13.64
CA VAL A 26 1.50 -4.36 12.64
C VAL A 26 2.66 -3.48 12.21
N SER A 27 3.88 -3.93 12.44
CA SER A 27 5.06 -3.18 12.06
C SER A 27 5.55 -3.62 10.68
N TYR A 28 6.13 -2.67 9.95
CA TYR A 28 6.80 -2.96 8.69
C TYR A 28 7.86 -4.07 8.84
N GLU A 29 8.55 -4.11 9.99
CA GLU A 29 9.60 -5.10 10.25
C GLU A 29 9.12 -6.53 10.05
N SER A 30 7.84 -6.80 10.34
CA SER A 30 7.27 -8.15 10.17
C SER A 30 7.05 -8.52 8.69
N LEU A 31 7.14 -7.56 7.78
CA LEU A 31 6.83 -7.74 6.36
C LEU A 31 8.03 -7.47 5.44
N LYS A 32 9.12 -6.90 5.96
CA LYS A 32 10.16 -6.32 5.11
C LYS A 32 10.95 -7.32 4.28
N ASP A 33 10.93 -8.61 4.63
CA ASP A 33 11.65 -9.63 3.88
C ASP A 33 10.88 -10.13 2.64
N LYS A 34 9.79 -9.46 2.32
CA LYS A 34 8.89 -9.87 1.23
C LYS A 34 8.92 -8.85 0.10
N LEU A 35 8.39 -9.26 -1.05
CA LEU A 35 8.03 -8.33 -2.11
C LEU A 35 6.65 -7.78 -1.77
N LEU A 36 6.56 -6.48 -1.55
CA LEU A 36 5.32 -5.83 -1.12
C LEU A 36 4.82 -4.87 -2.20
N TYR A 37 3.56 -5.02 -2.57
CA TYR A 37 2.84 -4.01 -3.33
C TYR A 37 1.89 -3.31 -2.36
N ILE A 38 2.20 -2.06 -2.04
CA ILE A 38 1.51 -1.32 -0.99
C ILE A 38 0.66 -0.22 -1.62
N ASP A 39 -0.61 -0.11 -1.20
CA ASP A 39 -1.41 1.04 -1.58
C ASP A 39 -1.85 1.82 -0.35
N VAL A 40 -1.90 3.14 -0.51
CA VAL A 40 -2.38 4.07 0.49
C VAL A 40 -3.69 4.67 -0.04
N TRP A 41 -4.76 4.58 0.73
CA TRP A 41 -6.10 4.92 0.26
C TRP A 41 -7.00 5.42 1.39
N ALA A 42 -8.21 5.81 1.05
CA ALA A 42 -9.26 6.13 2.02
C ALA A 42 -10.62 5.85 1.40
N THR A 43 -11.61 5.61 2.25
CA THR A 43 -12.96 5.25 1.79
C THR A 43 -13.66 6.40 1.06
N TRP A 44 -13.28 7.65 1.34
CA TRP A 44 -13.85 8.83 0.69
C TRP A 44 -13.14 9.21 -0.61
N CYS A 45 -12.10 8.50 -0.97
CA CYS A 45 -11.28 8.82 -2.15
C CYS A 45 -11.83 8.10 -3.38
N LYS A 46 -12.50 8.82 -4.27
CA LYS A 46 -13.10 8.24 -5.48
C LYS A 46 -12.09 7.54 -6.39
N PRO A 47 -10.93 8.14 -6.71
CA PRO A 47 -9.94 7.42 -7.52
C PRO A 47 -9.45 6.15 -6.87
N CYS A 48 -9.37 6.12 -5.52
CA CYS A 48 -8.99 4.91 -4.79
C CYS A 48 -10.05 3.81 -4.98
N ILE A 49 -11.31 4.16 -4.84
CA ILE A 49 -12.43 3.22 -4.99
C ILE A 49 -12.48 2.65 -6.40
N LYS A 50 -12.20 3.48 -7.40
CA LYS A 50 -12.20 3.05 -8.80
C LYS A 50 -11.15 1.95 -9.07
N GLU A 51 -10.07 1.92 -8.30
CA GLU A 51 -9.01 0.92 -8.47
C GLU A 51 -9.33 -0.42 -7.82
N ILE A 52 -10.37 -0.51 -6.98
CA ILE A 52 -10.69 -1.74 -6.26
C ILE A 52 -10.91 -2.94 -7.18
N PRO A 53 -11.72 -2.86 -8.24
CA PRO A 53 -11.89 -4.02 -9.14
C PRO A 53 -10.57 -4.48 -9.76
N SER A 54 -9.75 -3.53 -10.21
CA SER A 54 -8.45 -3.86 -10.80
C SER A 54 -7.48 -4.44 -9.77
N MET A 55 -7.54 -3.96 -8.53
CA MET A 55 -6.73 -4.52 -7.44
C MET A 55 -7.13 -5.97 -7.16
N LYS A 56 -8.42 -6.26 -7.12
CA LYS A 56 -8.90 -7.63 -6.92
C LYS A 56 -8.43 -8.55 -8.04
N ALA A 57 -8.52 -8.08 -9.28
CA ALA A 57 -8.06 -8.86 -10.44
C ALA A 57 -6.55 -9.09 -10.37
N LEU A 58 -5.80 -8.07 -9.94
CA LEU A 58 -4.35 -8.18 -9.79
C LEU A 58 -3.98 -9.21 -8.72
N GLN A 59 -4.65 -9.16 -7.57
CA GLN A 59 -4.43 -10.12 -6.49
C GLN A 59 -4.72 -11.54 -6.94
N GLU A 60 -5.80 -11.73 -7.69
CA GLU A 60 -6.14 -13.05 -8.21
C GLU A 60 -5.09 -13.55 -9.20
N ALA A 61 -4.58 -12.67 -10.06
CA ALA A 61 -3.56 -13.02 -11.04
C ALA A 61 -2.26 -13.47 -10.39
N TYR A 62 -1.97 -12.97 -9.19
CA TYR A 62 -0.73 -13.30 -8.46
C TYR A 62 -0.94 -14.26 -7.30
N LYS A 63 -2.09 -14.90 -7.23
CA LYS A 63 -2.37 -15.91 -6.20
C LYS A 63 -1.33 -17.02 -6.27
N GLY A 64 -0.72 -17.32 -5.14
CA GLY A 64 0.34 -18.33 -5.07
C GLY A 64 1.72 -17.84 -5.52
N LYS A 65 1.84 -16.59 -5.92
CA LYS A 65 3.13 -15.99 -6.29
C LYS A 65 3.73 -15.28 -5.08
N PRO A 66 5.07 -15.11 -5.03
CA PRO A 66 5.73 -14.50 -3.87
C PRO A 66 5.66 -12.97 -3.87
N VAL A 67 4.46 -12.43 -3.93
CA VAL A 67 4.19 -11.01 -3.75
C VAL A 67 3.05 -10.85 -2.76
N THR A 68 3.22 -9.92 -1.81
CA THR A 68 2.25 -9.65 -0.76
C THR A 68 1.62 -8.28 -1.00
N PHE A 69 0.30 -8.24 -0.96
CA PHE A 69 -0.46 -7.00 -1.16
C PHE A 69 -0.84 -6.42 0.19
N VAL A 70 -0.50 -5.14 0.42
CA VAL A 70 -0.76 -4.43 1.67
C VAL A 70 -1.51 -3.15 1.34
N SER A 71 -2.66 -2.96 1.96
CA SER A 71 -3.46 -1.74 1.80
C SER A 71 -3.49 -1.00 3.13
N ILE A 72 -3.12 0.27 3.12
CA ILE A 72 -3.09 1.10 4.32
C ILE A 72 -4.11 2.23 4.15
N SER A 73 -5.18 2.18 4.94
CA SER A 73 -6.18 3.26 4.96
C SER A 73 -5.68 4.41 5.82
N VAL A 74 -5.88 5.62 5.32
CA VAL A 74 -5.61 6.86 6.07
C VAL A 74 -6.90 7.58 6.45
N ASP A 75 -8.01 6.85 6.52
CA ASP A 75 -9.28 7.42 6.96
C ASP A 75 -9.18 8.05 8.34
N GLN A 76 -9.90 9.14 8.58
CA GLN A 76 -10.03 9.68 9.93
C GLN A 76 -10.94 8.82 10.78
N ASP A 77 -11.94 8.21 10.16
CA ASP A 77 -12.92 7.35 10.82
C ASP A 77 -12.55 5.89 10.59
N LYS A 78 -11.99 5.26 11.62
CA LYS A 78 -11.59 3.85 11.57
C LYS A 78 -12.78 2.93 11.26
N GLU A 79 -13.97 3.25 11.79
CA GLU A 79 -15.14 2.41 11.57
C GLU A 79 -15.60 2.46 10.12
N ALA A 80 -15.43 3.58 9.44
CA ALA A 80 -15.70 3.69 8.01
C ALA A 80 -14.78 2.75 7.22
N TRP A 81 -13.49 2.67 7.60
CA TRP A 81 -12.55 1.76 6.99
C TRP A 81 -12.95 0.30 7.20
N LYS A 82 -13.27 -0.08 8.43
CA LYS A 82 -13.68 -1.46 8.72
C LYS A 82 -14.92 -1.86 7.93
N ALA A 83 -15.90 -0.96 7.86
CA ALA A 83 -17.12 -1.20 7.11
C ALA A 83 -16.85 -1.38 5.62
N ALA A 84 -15.95 -0.57 5.05
CA ALA A 84 -15.59 -0.68 3.65
C ALA A 84 -14.85 -1.99 3.34
N VAL A 85 -13.94 -2.41 4.20
CA VAL A 85 -13.20 -3.67 4.02
C VAL A 85 -14.20 -4.84 3.95
N GLN A 86 -15.20 -4.83 4.84
CA GLN A 86 -16.20 -5.88 4.89
C GLN A 86 -17.16 -5.81 3.70
N ARG A 87 -17.67 -4.61 3.40
CA ARG A 87 -18.63 -4.41 2.32
C ARG A 87 -18.03 -4.74 0.95
N GLU A 88 -16.82 -4.30 0.69
CA GLU A 88 -16.14 -4.52 -0.59
C GLU A 88 -15.39 -5.85 -0.63
N LYS A 89 -15.38 -6.59 0.47
CA LYS A 89 -14.69 -7.89 0.59
C LYS A 89 -13.23 -7.77 0.15
N LEU A 90 -12.53 -6.79 0.70
CA LEU A 90 -11.14 -6.54 0.38
C LEU A 90 -10.25 -7.65 0.93
N SER A 91 -9.34 -8.15 0.12
CA SER A 91 -8.37 -9.17 0.52
C SER A 91 -6.96 -8.59 0.61
N GLY A 92 -5.99 -9.45 0.94
CA GLY A 92 -4.65 -9.00 1.25
C GLY A 92 -4.58 -8.49 2.68
N ILE A 93 -3.45 -7.89 3.03
CA ILE A 93 -3.25 -7.34 4.37
C ILE A 93 -3.88 -5.95 4.41
N GLN A 94 -4.92 -5.79 5.22
CA GLN A 94 -5.65 -4.53 5.38
C GLN A 94 -5.24 -3.86 6.68
N LEU A 95 -4.65 -2.68 6.58
CA LEU A 95 -4.12 -1.93 7.72
C LEU A 95 -4.71 -0.53 7.75
N TYR A 96 -4.63 0.08 8.91
CA TYR A 96 -5.15 1.41 9.17
C TYR A 96 -4.14 2.26 9.91
N THR A 97 -3.97 3.51 9.50
CA THR A 97 -3.24 4.51 10.25
C THR A 97 -4.00 5.84 10.21
N ASN A 98 -4.01 6.54 11.35
CA ASN A 98 -4.64 7.86 11.45
C ASN A 98 -3.55 8.93 11.28
N LEU A 99 -3.65 9.74 10.22
CA LEU A 99 -2.63 10.74 9.92
C LEU A 99 -2.50 11.83 11.00
N SER A 100 -3.59 12.11 11.72
CA SER A 100 -3.53 13.08 12.83
C SER A 100 -2.64 12.59 13.97
N MET A 101 -2.58 11.28 14.17
CA MET A 101 -1.80 10.64 15.22
C MET A 101 -0.46 10.10 14.71
N ASN A 102 -0.32 9.96 13.39
CA ASN A 102 0.89 9.46 12.75
C ASN A 102 1.30 10.41 11.63
N ARG A 103 1.74 11.60 12.02
CA ARG A 103 2.06 12.68 11.07
C ARG A 103 3.29 12.36 10.24
N ASP A 104 4.21 11.59 10.78
CA ASP A 104 5.43 11.20 10.07
C ASP A 104 5.14 10.37 8.83
N PHE A 105 3.96 9.72 8.78
CA PHE A 105 3.57 8.91 7.63
C PHE A 105 3.57 9.71 6.33
N ILE A 106 3.08 10.95 6.38
CA ILE A 106 3.05 11.83 5.21
C ILE A 106 4.47 12.15 4.74
N ASP A 107 5.31 12.59 5.67
CA ASP A 107 6.68 13.02 5.36
C ASP A 107 7.55 11.84 4.91
N ASN A 108 7.41 10.70 5.58
CA ASN A 108 8.23 9.52 5.28
C ASN A 108 8.11 9.08 3.83
N TYR A 109 6.94 9.19 3.24
CA TYR A 109 6.71 8.73 1.87
C TYR A 109 6.49 9.87 0.88
N ASP A 110 6.72 11.12 1.33
CA ASP A 110 6.46 12.32 0.52
C ASP A 110 5.07 12.24 -0.09
N LEU A 111 4.08 11.99 0.77
CA LEU A 111 2.71 11.71 0.36
C LEU A 111 2.00 13.02 0.03
N SER A 112 1.82 13.30 -1.26
CA SER A 112 1.15 14.52 -1.73
C SER A 112 -0.32 14.28 -2.07
N GLY A 113 -0.77 13.04 -2.08
CA GLY A 113 -2.16 12.68 -2.40
C GLY A 113 -2.33 11.17 -2.42
N ILE A 114 -3.58 10.75 -2.56
CA ILE A 114 -3.95 9.33 -2.66
C ILE A 114 -4.82 9.13 -3.89
N PRO A 115 -4.82 7.93 -4.49
CA PRO A 115 -4.07 6.74 -4.07
C PRO A 115 -2.57 6.87 -4.36
N ARG A 116 -1.77 6.20 -3.55
CA ARG A 116 -0.35 6.05 -3.80
C ARG A 116 -0.04 4.56 -3.81
N PHE A 117 0.71 4.11 -4.81
CA PHE A 117 1.14 2.71 -4.90
C PHE A 117 2.65 2.65 -4.81
N MET A 118 3.16 1.66 -4.07
CA MET A 118 4.60 1.53 -3.83
C MET A 118 4.98 0.06 -3.96
N LEU A 119 6.15 -0.21 -4.54
CA LEU A 119 6.68 -1.55 -4.63
C LEU A 119 8.01 -1.61 -3.90
N VAL A 120 8.12 -2.58 -2.99
CA VAL A 120 9.26 -2.74 -2.07
C VAL A 120 9.69 -4.19 -2.08
N LYS A 121 11.00 -4.43 -2.14
CA LYS A 121 11.52 -5.80 -2.10
C LYS A 121 12.66 -5.89 -1.09
N ASN A 122 12.52 -6.80 -0.13
CA ASN A 122 13.54 -7.05 0.89
C ASN A 122 14.02 -5.76 1.57
N GLY A 123 13.09 -4.88 1.90
CA GLY A 123 13.38 -3.63 2.59
C GLY A 123 13.87 -2.50 1.70
N LYS A 124 14.03 -2.74 0.40
CA LYS A 124 14.52 -1.72 -0.54
C LYS A 124 13.40 -1.26 -1.47
N ILE A 125 13.40 0.04 -1.74
CA ILE A 125 12.41 0.64 -2.65
C ILE A 125 12.70 0.18 -4.08
N ILE A 126 11.67 -0.38 -4.74
CA ILE A 126 11.68 -0.59 -6.18
C ILE A 126 11.07 0.62 -6.85
N SER A 127 9.92 1.08 -6.34
CA SER A 127 9.29 2.33 -6.80
C SER A 127 8.45 2.91 -5.68
N ILE A 128 8.68 4.19 -5.35
CA ILE A 128 7.86 4.91 -4.36
C ILE A 128 6.56 5.43 -4.98
N SER A 129 6.47 5.41 -6.29
CA SER A 129 5.28 5.79 -7.04
C SER A 129 5.09 4.78 -8.18
N ALA A 130 4.65 3.58 -7.80
CA ALA A 130 4.46 2.46 -8.73
C ALA A 130 3.19 2.64 -9.56
N PRO A 131 3.08 1.94 -10.69
CA PRO A 131 1.85 1.95 -11.48
C PRO A 131 0.65 1.47 -10.66
N ARG A 132 -0.53 2.03 -10.94
CA ARG A 132 -1.76 1.63 -10.28
C ARG A 132 -2.25 0.28 -10.83
N PRO A 133 -3.13 -0.42 -10.10
CA PRO A 133 -3.59 -1.77 -10.52
C PRO A 133 -4.21 -1.81 -11.91
N SER A 134 -4.84 -0.73 -12.35
CA SER A 134 -5.47 -0.69 -13.68
C SER A 134 -4.48 -0.44 -14.82
N ASP A 135 -3.22 -0.11 -14.51
CA ASP A 135 -2.19 0.15 -15.51
C ASP A 135 -1.47 -1.17 -15.83
N ALA A 136 -1.44 -1.53 -17.13
CA ALA A 136 -0.78 -2.77 -17.57
C ALA A 136 0.69 -2.84 -17.14
N LYS A 137 1.34 -1.70 -16.94
CA LYS A 137 2.74 -1.65 -16.51
C LYS A 137 2.96 -2.22 -15.12
N VAL A 138 1.91 -2.34 -14.29
CA VAL A 138 2.05 -2.88 -12.94
C VAL A 138 2.51 -4.34 -12.99
N LYS A 139 1.97 -5.13 -13.91
CA LYS A 139 2.36 -6.54 -14.05
C LYS A 139 3.80 -6.66 -14.54
N GLU A 140 4.23 -5.80 -15.46
CA GLU A 140 5.60 -5.78 -15.93
C GLU A 140 6.56 -5.53 -14.76
N LEU A 141 6.24 -4.55 -13.92
CA LEU A 141 7.09 -4.20 -12.79
C LEU A 141 7.12 -5.30 -11.72
N ILE A 142 5.98 -5.86 -11.39
CA ILE A 142 5.91 -6.97 -10.40
C ILE A 142 6.68 -8.18 -10.93
N ASN A 143 6.44 -8.57 -12.18
CA ASN A 143 7.10 -9.74 -12.78
C ASN A 143 8.62 -9.59 -12.82
N ALA A 144 9.12 -8.39 -13.02
CA ALA A 144 10.56 -8.14 -13.04
C ALA A 144 11.21 -8.33 -11.66
N ASN A 145 10.40 -8.39 -10.59
CA ASN A 145 10.89 -8.43 -9.21
C ASN A 145 10.44 -9.68 -8.42
N LEU A 146 9.74 -10.60 -9.06
CA LEU A 146 9.29 -11.83 -8.40
C LEU A 146 10.46 -12.73 -7.95
#